data_3c76c94449fbd491ffee30432e2b6322
#
_entry.id   3c76c94449fbd491ffee30432e2b6322
#
_cell.length_a   1.000
_cell.length_b   1.000
_cell.length_c   1.000
_cell.angle_alpha   90.00
_cell.angle_beta   90.00
_cell.angle_gamma   90.00
#
_symmetry.space_group_name_H-M   'P 1'
#
loop_
_entity.id
_entity.type
_entity.pdbx_description
1 polymer ?
#
loop_
_entity_poly.entity_id
_entity_poly.type
_entity_poly.pdbx_seq_one_letter_code
_entity_poly.pdbx_strand_id
1 'polypeptide(L)'
;MLCALKAYSQEGRTEINIDFRTNSSYIDPKYSDNAEHLQNIIDLYNSLSQDTALSIVEVSFCGSVSPDGSYQYNRKLAKARLLALEKTIRQKISIPDNIITYNDNYISWDNLKNQVTNSNLKYKDEILLF
;
A
#
# COMPACT_ATOMS: atom_id res chain seq x y z
N MET A 1 -1.08 9.16 -3.70
CA MET A 1 -0.06 8.36 -3.03
C MET A 1 -0.70 7.19 -2.33
N LEU A 2 0.00 6.09 -2.25
CA LEU A 2 -0.58 4.78 -1.98
C LEU A 2 -0.18 4.23 -0.61
N CYS A 3 -1.10 3.50 0.00
CA CYS A 3 -0.76 2.50 0.99
C CYS A 3 -1.31 1.17 0.50
N ALA A 4 -0.50 0.13 0.52
CA ALA A 4 -0.84 -1.15 -0.06
C ALA A 4 -1.01 -2.21 1.02
N LEU A 5 -2.06 -3.02 0.88
CA LEU A 5 -2.15 -4.32 1.52
C LEU A 5 -1.71 -5.36 0.52
N LYS A 6 -0.75 -6.18 0.88
CA LYS A 6 -0.30 -7.32 0.07
C LYS A 6 -0.62 -8.60 0.80
N ALA A 7 -1.35 -9.48 0.17
CA ALA A 7 -1.64 -10.79 0.71
C ALA A 7 -0.98 -11.86 -0.15
N TYR A 8 -0.30 -12.79 0.51
CA TYR A 8 0.32 -13.94 -0.13
C TYR A 8 -0.42 -15.19 0.31
N SER A 9 -0.79 -16.01 -0.66
CA SER A 9 -1.37 -17.32 -0.44
C SER A 9 -0.61 -18.36 -1.27
N GLN A 10 -0.98 -19.63 -1.14
CA GLN A 10 -0.40 -20.70 -1.96
C GLN A 10 -0.65 -20.49 -3.46
N GLU A 11 -1.64 -19.73 -3.85
CA GLU A 11 -1.97 -19.44 -5.25
C GLU A 11 -1.30 -18.17 -5.78
N GLY A 12 -0.60 -17.41 -4.94
CA GLY A 12 0.14 -16.24 -5.37
C GLY A 12 -0.06 -15.03 -4.49
N ARG A 13 0.13 -13.87 -5.07
CA ARG A 13 0.13 -12.58 -4.40
C ARG A 13 -0.98 -11.70 -4.93
N THR A 14 -1.73 -11.08 -4.04
CA THR A 14 -2.70 -10.03 -4.37
C THR A 14 -2.29 -8.73 -3.68
N GLU A 15 -2.43 -7.62 -4.39
CA GLU A 15 -2.13 -6.30 -3.87
C GLU A 15 -3.32 -5.38 -4.11
N ILE A 16 -3.77 -4.69 -3.05
CA ILE A 16 -4.85 -3.71 -3.11
C ILE A 16 -4.33 -2.41 -2.51
N ASN A 17 -4.55 -1.31 -3.20
CA ASN A 17 -3.99 -0.01 -2.86
C ASN A 17 -5.07 0.93 -2.34
N ILE A 18 -4.70 1.73 -1.33
CA ILE A 18 -5.49 2.84 -0.82
C ILE A 18 -4.77 4.13 -1.14
N ASP A 19 -5.48 5.10 -1.67
CA ASP A 19 -4.93 6.40 -2.04
C ASP A 19 -5.05 7.39 -0.89
N PHE A 20 -4.01 8.18 -0.70
CA PHE A 20 -3.97 9.26 0.29
C PHE A 20 -3.81 10.61 -0.40
N ARG A 21 -4.46 11.62 0.17
CA ARG A 21 -4.19 13.00 -0.26
C ARG A 21 -2.77 13.38 0.11
N THR A 22 -2.20 14.33 -0.61
CA THR A 22 -0.84 14.83 -0.37
C THR A 22 -0.67 15.21 1.11
N ASN A 23 0.44 14.81 1.71
CA ASN A 23 0.80 15.09 3.10
C ASN A 23 -0.19 14.57 4.14
N SER A 24 -1.03 13.60 3.80
CA SER A 24 -2.04 13.07 4.70
C SER A 24 -1.84 11.57 4.95
N SER A 25 -2.13 11.14 6.16
CA SER A 25 -2.28 9.73 6.53
C SER A 25 -3.73 9.36 6.89
N TYR A 26 -4.67 10.26 6.63
CA TYR A 26 -6.09 10.00 6.83
C TYR A 26 -6.66 9.20 5.66
N ILE A 27 -7.33 8.10 5.97
CA ILE A 27 -8.03 7.31 4.95
C ILE A 27 -9.42 7.90 4.76
N ASP A 28 -9.62 8.57 3.62
CA ASP A 28 -10.90 9.15 3.25
C ASP A 28 -11.63 8.18 2.31
N PRO A 29 -12.74 7.55 2.76
CA PRO A 29 -13.48 6.61 1.92
C PRO A 29 -14.04 7.26 0.65
N LYS A 30 -14.22 8.57 0.65
CA LYS A 30 -14.77 9.32 -0.49
C LYS A 30 -13.69 9.76 -1.48
N TYR A 31 -12.41 9.57 -1.14
CA TYR A 31 -11.30 9.93 -2.00
C TYR A 31 -10.92 8.76 -2.90
N SER A 32 -10.82 9.02 -4.22
CA SER A 32 -10.51 7.98 -5.20
C SER A 32 -11.47 6.78 -5.05
N ASP A 33 -10.99 5.57 -5.24
CA ASP A 33 -11.78 4.35 -5.10
C ASP A 33 -11.58 3.67 -3.73
N ASN A 34 -11.26 4.44 -2.70
CA ASN A 34 -10.91 3.90 -1.40
C ASN A 34 -12.00 3.04 -0.77
N ALA A 35 -13.26 3.48 -0.83
CA ALA A 35 -14.37 2.72 -0.25
C ALA A 35 -14.49 1.34 -0.90
N GLU A 36 -14.40 1.28 -2.22
CA GLU A 36 -14.42 0.03 -2.97
C GLU A 36 -13.21 -0.85 -2.64
N HIS A 37 -12.01 -0.26 -2.60
CA HIS A 37 -10.79 -1.00 -2.30
C HIS A 37 -10.77 -1.53 -0.87
N LEU A 38 -11.26 -0.77 0.10
CA LEU A 38 -11.39 -1.26 1.48
C LEU A 38 -12.34 -2.46 1.56
N GLN A 39 -13.47 -2.38 0.87
CA GLN A 39 -14.40 -3.50 0.83
C GLN A 39 -13.80 -4.72 0.13
N ASN A 40 -13.06 -4.50 -0.95
CA ASN A 40 -12.36 -5.57 -1.66
C ASN A 40 -11.34 -6.29 -0.77
N ILE A 41 -10.62 -5.56 0.08
CA ILE A 41 -9.68 -6.14 1.04
C ILE A 41 -10.42 -7.09 1.99
N ILE A 42 -11.53 -6.63 2.55
CA ILE A 42 -12.34 -7.39 3.51
C ILE A 42 -12.90 -8.65 2.83
N ASP A 43 -13.47 -8.50 1.65
CA ASP A 43 -14.07 -9.60 0.90
C ASP A 43 -13.03 -10.64 0.51
N LEU A 44 -11.86 -10.20 0.04
CA LEU A 44 -10.76 -11.09 -0.33
C LEU A 44 -10.26 -11.88 0.88
N TYR A 45 -10.03 -11.21 2.00
CA TYR A 45 -9.55 -11.88 3.21
C TYR A 45 -10.55 -12.92 3.70
N ASN A 46 -11.83 -12.57 3.77
CA ASN A 46 -12.88 -13.48 4.20
C ASN A 46 -13.00 -14.68 3.25
N SER A 47 -12.92 -14.45 1.95
CA SER A 47 -12.97 -15.50 0.95
C SER A 47 -11.80 -16.48 1.09
N LEU A 48 -10.57 -15.97 1.23
CA LEU A 48 -9.38 -16.80 1.41
C LEU A 48 -9.41 -17.57 2.74
N SER A 49 -9.92 -16.94 3.81
CA SER A 49 -9.98 -17.56 5.13
C SER A 49 -10.97 -18.70 5.20
N GLN A 50 -12.01 -18.69 4.37
CA GLN A 50 -13.04 -19.73 4.32
C GLN A 50 -12.69 -20.88 3.39
N ASP A 51 -11.71 -20.71 2.54
CA ASP A 51 -11.28 -21.75 1.60
C ASP A 51 -10.34 -22.73 2.30
N THR A 52 -10.79 -23.97 2.48
CA THR A 52 -10.00 -25.00 3.15
C THR A 52 -8.80 -25.50 2.34
N ALA A 53 -8.79 -25.23 1.03
CA ALA A 53 -7.68 -25.59 0.14
C ALA A 53 -6.58 -24.54 0.12
N LEU A 54 -6.81 -23.36 0.70
CA LEU A 54 -5.88 -22.23 0.67
C LEU A 54 -5.48 -21.82 2.09
N SER A 55 -4.25 -21.35 2.22
CA SER A 55 -3.74 -20.75 3.45
C SER A 55 -3.23 -19.35 3.14
N ILE A 56 -3.58 -18.37 3.98
CA ILE A 56 -2.95 -17.06 3.92
C ILE A 56 -1.62 -17.16 4.66
N VAL A 57 -0.53 -17.00 3.92
CA VAL A 57 0.83 -17.15 4.45
C VAL A 57 1.32 -15.85 5.08
N GLU A 58 0.98 -14.74 4.46
CA GLU A 58 1.46 -13.42 4.87
C GLU A 58 0.47 -12.34 4.46
N VAL A 59 0.27 -11.37 5.35
CA VAL A 59 -0.43 -10.12 5.07
C VAL A 59 0.55 -8.99 5.36
N SER A 60 0.87 -8.17 4.36
CA SER A 60 1.84 -7.09 4.49
C SER A 60 1.16 -5.73 4.37
N PHE A 61 1.37 -4.89 5.36
CA PHE A 61 0.95 -3.49 5.34
C PHE A 61 2.11 -2.63 4.89
N CYS A 62 1.95 -1.93 3.78
CA CYS A 62 2.99 -1.12 3.15
C CYS A 62 2.57 0.34 3.12
N GLY A 63 3.43 1.22 3.61
CA GLY A 63 3.26 2.66 3.48
C GLY A 63 4.14 3.20 2.37
N SER A 64 3.57 4.00 1.49
CA SER A 64 4.26 4.53 0.31
C SER A 64 4.02 6.04 0.20
N VAL A 65 5.05 6.76 -0.20
CA VAL A 65 5.00 8.20 -0.47
C VAL A 65 5.79 8.49 -1.74
N SER A 66 5.52 9.62 -2.40
CA SER A 66 6.38 10.07 -3.49
C SER A 66 7.73 10.54 -2.91
N PRO A 67 8.83 10.39 -3.66
CA PRO A 67 10.19 10.63 -3.14
C PRO A 67 10.59 12.11 -3.00
N ASP A 68 9.70 13.04 -3.28
CA ASP A 68 9.94 14.48 -3.06
C ASP A 68 9.85 14.84 -1.58
N GLY A 69 10.57 15.88 -1.18
CA GLY A 69 10.65 16.28 0.22
C GLY A 69 11.75 15.57 1.00
N SER A 70 11.78 15.74 2.33
CA SER A 70 12.81 15.14 3.15
C SER A 70 12.54 13.64 3.37
N TYR A 71 13.61 12.87 3.41
CA TYR A 71 13.54 11.43 3.67
C TYR A 71 12.90 11.12 5.02
N GLN A 72 13.26 11.86 6.06
CA GLN A 72 12.72 11.63 7.40
C GLN A 72 11.22 11.89 7.47
N TYR A 73 10.75 12.97 6.85
CA TYR A 73 9.34 13.29 6.77
C TYR A 73 8.57 12.22 6.00
N ASN A 74 9.10 11.82 4.84
CA ASN A 74 8.47 10.81 3.99
C ASN A 74 8.39 9.45 4.70
N ARG A 75 9.43 9.09 5.45
CA ARG A 75 9.44 7.85 6.22
C ARG A 75 8.37 7.86 7.32
N LYS A 76 8.23 8.97 8.04
CA LYS A 76 7.17 9.12 9.05
C LYS A 76 5.79 9.05 8.44
N LEU A 77 5.60 9.68 7.28
CA LEU A 77 4.32 9.67 6.57
C LEU A 77 3.99 8.28 6.07
N ALA A 78 4.94 7.56 5.48
CA ALA A 78 4.76 6.18 5.03
C ALA A 78 4.35 5.27 6.20
N LYS A 79 5.02 5.39 7.33
CA LYS A 79 4.67 4.63 8.53
C LYS A 79 3.28 4.97 9.05
N ALA A 80 2.93 6.25 9.10
CA ALA A 80 1.60 6.69 9.54
C ALA A 80 0.49 6.14 8.64
N ARG A 81 0.74 6.07 7.33
CA ARG A 81 -0.21 5.52 6.37
C ARG A 81 -0.43 4.03 6.55
N LEU A 82 0.65 3.26 6.71
CA LEU A 82 0.50 1.81 6.92
C LEU A 82 -0.21 1.51 8.24
N LEU A 83 0.06 2.26 9.30
CA LEU A 83 -0.62 2.08 10.59
C LEU A 83 -2.09 2.47 10.52
N ALA A 84 -2.43 3.51 9.75
CA ALA A 84 -3.82 3.90 9.51
C ALA A 84 -4.59 2.80 8.77
N LEU A 85 -3.96 2.20 7.76
CA LEU A 85 -4.54 1.08 7.02
C LEU A 85 -4.72 -0.14 7.93
N GLU A 86 -3.70 -0.51 8.67
CA GLU A 86 -3.77 -1.63 9.62
C GLU A 86 -4.92 -1.44 10.60
N LYS A 87 -5.01 -0.27 11.22
CA LYS A 87 -6.07 0.03 12.18
C LYS A 87 -7.45 -0.10 11.55
N THR A 88 -7.63 0.46 10.36
CA THR A 88 -8.92 0.43 9.65
C THR A 88 -9.32 -1.01 9.30
N ILE A 89 -8.40 -1.81 8.80
CA ILE A 89 -8.67 -3.19 8.39
C ILE A 89 -8.90 -4.08 9.61
N ARG A 90 -8.09 -3.95 10.66
CA ARG A 90 -8.23 -4.79 11.87
C ARG A 90 -9.47 -4.48 12.68
N GLN A 91 -10.14 -3.36 12.46
CA GLN A 91 -11.46 -3.09 13.01
C GLN A 91 -12.56 -3.92 12.33
N LYS A 92 -12.31 -4.39 11.12
CA LYS A 92 -13.29 -5.11 10.31
C LYS A 92 -13.04 -6.62 10.25
N ILE A 93 -11.79 -7.03 10.30
CA ILE A 93 -11.38 -8.44 10.20
C ILE A 93 -10.32 -8.74 11.24
N SER A 94 -10.28 -10.01 11.66
CA SER A 94 -9.27 -10.50 12.59
C SER A 94 -8.14 -11.16 11.81
N ILE A 95 -6.92 -10.63 11.95
CA ILE A 95 -5.74 -11.16 11.29
C ILE A 95 -4.76 -11.61 12.38
N PRO A 96 -4.27 -12.87 12.34
CA PRO A 96 -3.26 -13.32 13.31
C PRO A 96 -1.97 -12.49 13.20
N ASP A 97 -1.43 -12.08 14.35
CA ASP A 97 -0.23 -11.25 14.38
C ASP A 97 0.98 -11.91 13.73
N ASN A 98 1.08 -13.24 13.81
CA ASN A 98 2.23 -13.99 13.29
C ASN A 98 2.35 -14.00 11.76
N ILE A 99 1.31 -13.60 11.04
CA ILE A 99 1.38 -13.51 9.57
C ILE A 99 1.47 -12.06 9.07
N ILE A 100 1.47 -11.10 9.97
CA ILE A 100 1.52 -9.67 9.59
C ILE A 100 2.97 -9.21 9.47
N THR A 101 3.27 -8.53 8.37
CA THR A 101 4.53 -7.83 8.16
C THR A 101 4.28 -6.37 7.81
N TYR A 102 5.30 -5.53 8.01
CA TYR A 102 5.21 -4.09 7.77
C TYR A 102 6.36 -3.63 6.90
N ASN A 103 6.08 -2.72 5.97
CA ASN A 103 7.09 -2.06 5.16
C ASN A 103 6.83 -0.55 5.16
N ASP A 104 7.53 0.19 6.01
CA ASP A 104 7.42 1.65 6.15
C ASP A 104 8.49 2.42 5.37
N ASN A 105 9.39 1.72 4.70
CA ASN A 105 10.45 2.33 3.88
C ASN A 105 10.12 2.37 2.39
N TYR A 106 8.88 2.02 2.04
CA TYR A 106 8.47 1.92 0.66
C TYR A 106 8.32 3.30 0.03
N ILE A 107 9.17 3.60 -0.96
CA ILE A 107 9.10 4.81 -1.76
C ILE A 107 8.67 4.41 -3.17
N SER A 108 7.74 5.18 -3.75
CA SER A 108 7.13 4.82 -5.04
C SER A 108 8.03 5.21 -6.22
N TRP A 109 9.16 4.51 -6.37
CA TRP A 109 10.11 4.75 -7.46
C TRP A 109 9.51 4.49 -8.84
N ASP A 110 8.61 3.50 -8.95
CA ASP A 110 7.94 3.20 -10.22
C ASP A 110 7.05 4.36 -10.66
N ASN A 111 6.32 4.98 -9.73
CA ASN A 111 5.52 6.16 -10.03
C ASN A 111 6.40 7.33 -10.45
N LEU A 112 7.53 7.54 -9.80
CA LEU A 112 8.48 8.57 -10.17
C LEU A 112 9.01 8.33 -11.59
N LYS A 113 9.40 7.10 -11.92
CA LYS A 113 9.85 6.74 -13.26
C LYS A 113 8.81 7.05 -14.32
N ASN A 114 7.55 6.70 -14.07
CA ASN A 114 6.45 6.97 -14.98
C ASN A 114 6.24 8.47 -15.18
N GLN A 115 6.28 9.26 -14.11
CA GLN A 115 6.17 10.71 -14.18
C GLN A 115 7.31 11.33 -15.00
N VAL A 116 8.53 10.87 -14.78
CA VAL A 116 9.72 11.35 -15.51
C VAL A 116 9.63 10.95 -16.99
N THR A 117 9.23 9.72 -17.30
CA THR A 117 9.08 9.24 -18.69
C THR A 117 8.08 10.08 -19.47
N ASN A 118 6.99 10.52 -18.81
CA ASN A 118 5.94 11.32 -19.43
C ASN A 118 6.20 12.83 -19.37
N SER A 119 7.37 13.24 -18.88
CA SER A 119 7.76 14.63 -18.74
C SER A 119 8.73 15.04 -19.84
N ASN A 120 8.95 16.35 -19.97
CA ASN A 120 9.95 16.93 -20.89
C ASN A 120 11.20 17.38 -20.12
N LEU A 121 11.55 16.69 -19.03
CA LEU A 121 12.74 17.01 -18.26
C LEU A 121 14.02 16.80 -19.09
N LYS A 122 14.94 17.76 -18.98
CA LYS A 122 16.18 17.76 -19.75
C LYS A 122 17.06 16.53 -19.49
N TYR A 123 17.07 16.03 -18.25
CA TYR A 123 17.93 14.92 -17.82
C TYR A 123 17.15 13.65 -17.50
N LYS A 124 15.97 13.47 -18.12
CA LYS A 124 15.12 12.33 -17.77
C LYS A 124 15.80 10.98 -18.00
N ASP A 125 16.62 10.84 -19.05
CA ASP A 125 17.31 9.58 -19.33
C ASP A 125 18.31 9.23 -18.22
N GLU A 126 18.99 10.22 -17.64
CA GLU A 126 19.89 10.02 -16.52
C GLU A 126 19.10 9.60 -15.25
N ILE A 127 17.95 10.21 -15.02
CA ILE A 127 17.09 9.87 -13.89
C ILE A 127 16.56 8.44 -14.01
N LEU A 128 16.21 8.01 -15.22
CA LEU A 128 15.66 6.67 -15.47
C LEU A 128 16.70 5.55 -15.37
N LEU A 129 17.98 5.87 -15.17
CA LEU A 129 19.03 4.86 -14.95
C LEU A 129 19.04 4.30 -13.51
N PHE A 130 18.25 4.85 -12.62
CA PHE A 130 18.14 4.32 -11.25
C PHE A 130 17.61 2.90 -11.21
#